data_a7fdb057830c9be454a8780a78823bbe
#
_entry.id   a7fdb057830c9be454a8780a78823bbe
#
_cell.length_a   1.000
_cell.length_b   1.000
_cell.length_c   1.000
_cell.angle_alpha   90.00
_cell.angle_beta   90.00
_cell.angle_gamma   90.00
#
_symmetry.space_group_name_H-M   'P 1'
#
loop_
_entity.id
_entity.type
_entity.pdbx_description
1 polymer ?
#
loop_
_entity_poly.entity_id
_entity_poly.type
_entity_poly.pdbx_seq_one_letter_code
_entity_poly.pdbx_strand_id
1 'polypeptide(L)'
;MLDALKKFEPIYDWVYKIVMVLCKLLLVADILIMTWVVLGRYLTFLPAPGWGEETILTLMAYMSVISAALAIRRNAHIRMTTFDRYLPTGLLKALDLLDDIAVMVLAFIMLIVGWKYANGIGAKGSFISMPWLSKKWMYFPIPLAGFAMIFFELERLVIDIEHILDKNYKPDDGMHFDTPDEKEAK
;
A
#
# COMPACT_ATOMS: atom_id res chain seq x y z
N MET A 1 -3.55 -26.61 2.28
CA MET A 1 -3.36 -25.22 2.70
C MET A 1 -4.14 -24.27 1.78
N LEU A 2 -4.10 -24.47 0.48
CA LEU A 2 -4.91 -23.76 -0.54
C LEU A 2 -6.42 -23.74 -0.24
N ASP A 3 -7.01 -24.82 0.28
CA ASP A 3 -8.45 -24.85 0.58
C ASP A 3 -8.85 -23.91 1.72
N ALA A 4 -7.95 -23.63 2.65
CA ALA A 4 -8.17 -22.62 3.67
C ALA A 4 -8.06 -21.21 3.08
N LEU A 5 -7.10 -20.94 2.20
CA LEU A 5 -6.95 -19.66 1.50
C LEU A 5 -8.13 -19.36 0.59
N LYS A 6 -8.62 -20.34 -0.19
CA LYS A 6 -9.83 -20.18 -1.01
C LYS A 6 -11.06 -19.78 -0.21
N LYS A 7 -11.13 -20.19 1.06
CA LYS A 7 -12.22 -19.79 1.96
C LYS A 7 -12.11 -18.33 2.39
N PHE A 8 -10.88 -17.80 2.49
CA PHE A 8 -10.62 -16.41 2.87
C PHE A 8 -10.44 -15.47 1.68
N GLU A 9 -10.25 -15.99 0.46
CA GLU A 9 -10.12 -15.21 -0.76
C GLU A 9 -11.20 -14.13 -0.93
N PRO A 10 -12.51 -14.38 -0.69
CA PRO A 10 -13.53 -13.36 -0.81
C PRO A 10 -13.36 -12.21 0.19
N ILE A 11 -12.77 -12.45 1.36
CA ILE A 11 -12.50 -11.42 2.37
C ILE A 11 -11.37 -10.51 1.87
N TYR A 12 -10.29 -11.09 1.34
CA TYR A 12 -9.18 -10.35 0.76
C TYR A 12 -9.62 -9.53 -0.44
N ASP A 13 -10.47 -10.08 -1.32
CA ASP A 13 -11.03 -9.37 -2.47
C ASP A 13 -11.91 -8.20 -2.04
N TRP A 14 -12.71 -8.36 -1.00
CA TRP A 14 -13.56 -7.31 -0.46
C TRP A 14 -12.74 -6.18 0.16
N VAL A 15 -11.73 -6.52 0.98
CA VAL A 15 -10.79 -5.55 1.55
C VAL A 15 -10.06 -4.79 0.43
N TYR A 16 -9.58 -5.50 -0.59
CA TYR A 16 -8.92 -4.91 -1.75
C TYR A 16 -9.83 -3.89 -2.48
N LYS A 17 -11.09 -4.26 -2.76
CA LYS A 17 -12.08 -3.35 -3.40
C LYS A 17 -12.31 -2.09 -2.56
N ILE A 18 -12.48 -2.24 -1.24
CA ILE A 18 -12.67 -1.08 -0.34
C ILE A 18 -11.44 -0.17 -0.37
N VAL A 19 -10.26 -0.74 -0.22
CA VAL A 19 -9.01 0.01 -0.19
C VAL A 19 -8.77 0.72 -1.52
N MET A 20 -9.09 0.09 -2.65
CA MET A 20 -9.01 0.71 -3.97
C MET A 20 -9.98 1.88 -4.12
N VAL A 21 -11.25 1.71 -3.70
CA VAL A 21 -12.25 2.80 -3.75
C VAL A 21 -11.81 3.96 -2.85
N LEU A 22 -11.30 3.65 -1.65
CA LEU A 22 -10.76 4.67 -0.75
C LEU A 22 -9.60 5.45 -1.39
N CYS A 23 -8.68 4.76 -2.06
CA CYS A 23 -7.56 5.38 -2.76
C CYS A 23 -8.04 6.32 -3.88
N LYS A 24 -9.04 5.89 -4.66
CA LYS A 24 -9.66 6.72 -5.70
C LYS A 24 -10.35 7.96 -5.13
N LEU A 25 -11.05 7.81 -4.01
CA LEU A 25 -11.72 8.94 -3.33
C LEU A 25 -10.71 9.94 -2.77
N LEU A 26 -9.62 9.46 -2.16
CA LEU A 26 -8.53 10.31 -1.67
C LEU A 26 -7.89 11.10 -2.82
N LEU A 27 -7.66 10.46 -3.96
CA LEU A 27 -7.12 11.12 -5.16
C LEU A 27 -8.05 12.24 -5.64
N VAL A 28 -9.34 11.98 -5.76
CA VAL A 28 -10.32 12.98 -6.20
C VAL A 28 -10.37 14.15 -5.22
N ALA A 29 -10.40 13.86 -3.91
CA ALA A 29 -10.40 14.88 -2.88
C ALA A 29 -9.13 15.76 -2.95
N ASP A 30 -7.97 15.13 -3.15
CA ASP A 30 -6.68 15.82 -3.26
C ASP A 30 -6.67 16.77 -4.47
N ILE A 31 -7.11 16.31 -5.63
CA ILE A 31 -7.22 17.15 -6.84
C ILE A 31 -8.16 18.33 -6.63
N LEU A 32 -9.31 18.11 -5.99
CA LEU A 32 -10.30 19.18 -5.74
C LEU A 32 -9.74 20.25 -4.79
N ILE A 33 -9.09 19.82 -3.69
CA ILE A 33 -8.50 20.73 -2.72
C ILE A 33 -7.33 21.48 -3.35
N MET A 34 -6.46 20.78 -4.09
CA MET A 34 -5.33 21.40 -4.79
C MET A 34 -5.81 22.44 -5.80
N THR A 35 -6.85 22.12 -6.58
CA THR A 35 -7.44 23.05 -7.54
C THR A 35 -7.96 24.30 -6.83
N TRP A 36 -8.65 24.12 -5.71
CA TRP A 36 -9.13 25.25 -4.91
C TRP A 36 -7.99 26.12 -4.38
N VAL A 37 -6.95 25.53 -3.80
CA VAL A 37 -5.78 26.26 -3.28
C VAL A 37 -5.10 27.06 -4.38
N VAL A 38 -4.90 26.43 -5.56
CA VAL A 38 -4.26 27.09 -6.71
C VAL A 38 -5.13 28.25 -7.23
N LEU A 39 -6.41 28.01 -7.45
CA LEU A 39 -7.34 29.07 -7.90
C LEU A 39 -7.41 30.24 -6.92
N GLY A 40 -7.45 29.95 -5.62
CA GLY A 40 -7.46 30.99 -4.58
C GLY A 40 -6.20 31.85 -4.53
N ARG A 41 -5.08 31.37 -5.08
CA ARG A 41 -3.85 32.21 -5.21
C ARG A 41 -3.89 33.16 -6.39
N TYR A 42 -4.56 32.78 -7.48
CA TYR A 42 -4.59 33.58 -8.71
C TYR A 42 -5.84 34.45 -8.80
N LEU A 43 -6.94 34.07 -8.15
CA LEU A 43 -8.21 34.78 -8.20
C LEU A 43 -8.44 35.55 -6.92
N THR A 44 -8.35 36.87 -6.98
CA THR A 44 -8.45 37.78 -5.82
C THR A 44 -9.80 37.71 -5.09
N PHE A 45 -10.85 37.23 -5.77
CA PHE A 45 -12.18 37.08 -5.17
C PHE A 45 -12.38 35.72 -4.48
N LEU A 46 -11.46 34.75 -4.67
CA LEU A 46 -11.55 33.43 -4.06
C LEU A 46 -10.53 33.33 -2.92
N PRO A 47 -10.96 33.21 -1.65
CA PRO A 47 -10.00 33.07 -0.55
C PRO A 47 -9.31 31.71 -0.63
N ALA A 48 -7.98 31.71 -0.70
CA ALA A 48 -7.21 30.48 -0.60
C ALA A 48 -7.25 29.97 0.86
N PRO A 49 -7.67 28.70 1.08
CA PRO A 49 -7.70 28.13 2.42
C PRO A 49 -6.28 27.91 2.94
N GLY A 50 -5.93 28.54 4.07
CA GLY A 50 -4.60 28.40 4.67
C GLY A 50 -4.26 26.98 5.10
N TRP A 51 -5.25 26.15 5.35
CA TRP A 51 -5.09 24.72 5.71
C TRP A 51 -4.89 23.78 4.50
N GLY A 52 -5.09 24.29 3.29
CA GLY A 52 -5.12 23.44 2.10
C GLY A 52 -3.81 22.70 1.84
N GLU A 53 -2.66 23.38 1.96
CA GLU A 53 -1.34 22.77 1.69
C GLU A 53 -1.02 21.61 2.65
N GLU A 54 -1.27 21.77 3.94
CA GLU A 54 -1.04 20.73 4.93
C GLU A 54 -2.00 19.55 4.74
N THR A 55 -3.23 19.81 4.30
CA THR A 55 -4.22 18.77 4.00
C THR A 55 -3.83 17.96 2.77
N ILE A 56 -3.40 18.63 1.68
CA ILE A 56 -2.92 17.98 0.45
C ILE A 56 -1.77 17.03 0.78
N LEU A 57 -0.74 17.50 1.50
CA LEU A 57 0.40 16.67 1.89
C LEU A 57 -0.03 15.44 2.72
N THR A 58 -1.01 15.61 3.60
CA THR A 58 -1.54 14.52 4.41
C THR A 58 -2.31 13.51 3.56
N LEU A 59 -3.18 13.96 2.65
CA LEU A 59 -3.92 13.09 1.73
C LEU A 59 -2.99 12.33 0.79
N MET A 60 -1.96 13.00 0.24
CA MET A 60 -0.93 12.35 -0.57
C MET A 60 -0.20 11.25 0.21
N ALA A 61 0.13 11.49 1.49
CA ALA A 61 0.76 10.48 2.33
C ALA A 61 -0.15 9.26 2.53
N TYR A 62 -1.43 9.46 2.82
CA TYR A 62 -2.41 8.36 2.93
C TYR A 62 -2.53 7.58 1.63
N MET A 63 -2.70 8.28 0.50
CA MET A 63 -2.83 7.65 -0.81
C MET A 63 -1.60 6.83 -1.19
N SER A 64 -0.39 7.40 -1.00
CA SER A 64 0.87 6.72 -1.31
C SER A 64 1.02 5.42 -0.53
N VAL A 65 0.75 5.46 0.75
CA VAL A 65 0.88 4.34 1.68
C VAL A 65 -0.13 3.23 1.38
N ILE A 66 -1.39 3.60 1.16
CA ILE A 66 -2.46 2.66 0.82
C ILE A 66 -2.20 2.02 -0.55
N SER A 67 -1.70 2.82 -1.51
CA SER A 67 -1.32 2.33 -2.83
C SER A 67 -0.16 1.33 -2.76
N ALA A 68 0.82 1.53 -1.88
CA ALA A 68 1.92 0.59 -1.68
C ALA A 68 1.41 -0.78 -1.20
N ALA A 69 0.46 -0.80 -0.26
CA ALA A 69 -0.16 -2.03 0.20
C ALA A 69 -0.93 -2.77 -0.92
N LEU A 70 -1.62 -2.03 -1.80
CA LEU A 70 -2.29 -2.62 -2.97
C LEU A 70 -1.29 -3.18 -3.99
N ALA A 71 -0.12 -2.54 -4.14
CA ALA A 71 0.92 -3.00 -5.05
C ALA A 71 1.48 -4.37 -4.66
N ILE A 72 1.56 -4.66 -3.36
CA ILE A 72 1.97 -5.99 -2.87
C ILE A 72 1.02 -7.06 -3.42
N ARG A 73 -0.27 -6.87 -3.28
CA ARG A 73 -1.27 -7.85 -3.74
C ARG A 73 -1.27 -8.03 -5.26
N ARG A 74 -0.97 -6.98 -6.02
CA ARG A 74 -0.87 -7.04 -7.49
C ARG A 74 0.42 -7.69 -7.99
N ASN A 75 1.28 -8.15 -7.09
CA ASN A 75 2.63 -8.61 -7.44
C ASN A 75 3.39 -7.56 -8.30
N ALA A 76 3.03 -6.29 -8.13
CA ALA A 76 3.58 -5.17 -8.86
C ALA A 76 4.91 -4.67 -8.26
N HIS A 77 5.51 -5.44 -7.34
CA HIS A 77 6.89 -5.20 -6.94
C HIS A 77 7.76 -5.39 -8.18
N ILE A 78 8.56 -4.37 -8.45
CA ILE A 78 9.46 -4.32 -9.61
C ILE A 78 10.50 -5.42 -9.44
N ARG A 79 10.14 -6.64 -9.81
CA ARG A 79 11.07 -7.72 -10.01
C ARG A 79 11.61 -7.59 -11.42
N MET A 80 12.91 -7.47 -11.56
CA MET A 80 13.56 -7.52 -12.86
C MET A 80 13.53 -8.94 -13.41
N THR A 81 12.41 -9.33 -14.01
CA THR A 81 12.24 -10.64 -14.68
C THR A 81 13.20 -10.87 -15.83
N THR A 82 13.89 -9.83 -16.27
CA THR A 82 14.88 -9.90 -17.36
C THR A 82 16.02 -10.86 -17.06
N PHE A 83 16.41 -10.99 -15.79
CA PHE A 83 17.48 -11.89 -15.36
C PHE A 83 16.98 -13.30 -15.02
N ASP A 84 15.69 -13.50 -14.80
CA ASP A 84 15.09 -14.78 -14.42
C ASP A 84 15.39 -15.88 -15.45
N ARG A 85 15.51 -15.48 -16.72
CA ARG A 85 15.83 -16.38 -17.84
C ARG A 85 17.25 -16.99 -17.76
N TYR A 86 18.15 -16.35 -17.03
CA TYR A 86 19.55 -16.79 -16.89
C TYR A 86 19.85 -17.46 -15.56
N LEU A 87 18.93 -17.39 -14.59
CA LEU A 87 19.15 -17.95 -13.27
C LEU A 87 18.58 -19.37 -13.14
N PRO A 88 19.27 -20.25 -12.39
CA PRO A 88 18.72 -21.57 -12.09
C PRO A 88 17.49 -21.45 -11.18
N THR A 89 16.52 -22.33 -11.36
CA THR A 89 15.24 -22.34 -10.65
C THR A 89 15.36 -22.34 -9.12
N GLY A 90 16.43 -22.96 -8.58
CA GLY A 90 16.70 -22.95 -7.15
C GLY A 90 17.06 -21.56 -6.59
N LEU A 91 17.80 -20.77 -7.37
CA LEU A 91 18.18 -19.42 -6.97
C LEU A 91 16.99 -18.46 -7.07
N LEU A 92 16.12 -18.67 -8.08
CA LEU A 92 14.89 -17.90 -8.23
C LEU A 92 13.97 -18.08 -7.02
N LYS A 93 13.73 -19.33 -6.60
CA LYS A 93 12.95 -19.63 -5.40
C LYS A 93 13.52 -18.97 -4.13
N ALA A 94 14.85 -18.95 -4.00
CA ALA A 94 15.52 -18.31 -2.88
C ALA A 94 15.37 -16.79 -2.90
N LEU A 95 15.38 -16.17 -4.09
CA LEU A 95 15.19 -14.73 -4.27
C LEU A 95 13.73 -14.33 -3.96
N ASP A 96 12.75 -15.11 -4.38
CA ASP A 96 11.33 -14.88 -4.08
C ASP A 96 11.08 -14.88 -2.57
N LEU A 97 11.58 -15.92 -1.89
CA LEU A 97 11.46 -16.01 -0.43
C LEU A 97 12.17 -14.86 0.30
N LEU A 98 13.32 -14.44 -0.22
CA LEU A 98 14.07 -13.33 0.35
C LEU A 98 13.34 -11.99 0.17
N ASP A 99 12.67 -11.80 -0.97
CA ASP A 99 11.84 -10.62 -1.22
C ASP A 99 10.67 -10.57 -0.23
N ASP A 100 9.93 -11.66 -0.07
CA ASP A 100 8.81 -11.75 0.88
C ASP A 100 9.27 -11.47 2.32
N ILE A 101 10.40 -12.04 2.74
CA ILE A 101 10.95 -11.78 4.07
C ILE A 101 11.34 -10.31 4.22
N ALA A 102 11.96 -9.71 3.21
CA ALA A 102 12.36 -8.31 3.25
C ALA A 102 11.16 -7.37 3.36
N VAL A 103 10.10 -7.63 2.58
CA VAL A 103 8.84 -6.86 2.63
C VAL A 103 8.15 -7.03 3.98
N MET A 104 8.12 -8.24 4.52
CA MET A 104 7.55 -8.51 5.84
C MET A 104 8.31 -7.77 6.95
N VAL A 105 9.64 -7.80 6.94
CA VAL A 105 10.47 -7.06 7.90
C VAL A 105 10.22 -5.56 7.78
N LEU A 106 10.16 -5.03 6.57
CA LEU A 106 9.85 -3.61 6.33
C LEU A 106 8.47 -3.24 6.89
N ALA A 107 7.47 -4.08 6.67
CA ALA A 107 6.11 -3.87 7.16
C ALA A 107 6.04 -3.84 8.71
N PHE A 108 6.78 -4.74 9.38
CA PHE A 108 6.90 -4.71 10.84
C PHE A 108 7.62 -3.45 11.35
N ILE A 109 8.69 -3.04 10.69
CA ILE A 109 9.41 -1.80 11.03
C ILE A 109 8.46 -0.61 10.89
N MET A 110 7.73 -0.51 9.77
CA MET A 110 6.77 0.57 9.54
C MET A 110 5.65 0.58 10.59
N LEU A 111 5.16 -0.59 10.99
CA LEU A 111 4.13 -0.69 12.02
C LEU A 111 4.66 -0.19 13.37
N ILE A 112 5.79 -0.71 13.84
CA ILE A 112 6.32 -0.41 15.19
C ILE A 112 6.87 1.01 15.26
N VAL A 113 7.72 1.37 14.31
CA VAL A 113 8.37 2.70 14.29
C VAL A 113 7.33 3.76 13.96
N GLY A 114 6.46 3.52 13.00
CA GLY A 114 5.38 4.43 12.64
C GLY A 114 4.43 4.69 13.80
N TRP A 115 4.08 3.66 14.57
CA TRP A 115 3.26 3.80 15.77
C TRP A 115 3.94 4.66 16.85
N LYS A 116 5.24 4.43 17.08
CA LYS A 116 6.03 5.26 18.01
C LYS A 116 6.11 6.71 17.56
N TYR A 117 6.33 6.96 16.26
CA TYR A 117 6.38 8.31 15.70
C TYR A 117 5.03 9.03 15.79
N ALA A 118 3.94 8.35 15.42
CA ALA A 118 2.60 8.93 15.49
C ALA A 118 2.19 9.32 16.92
N ASN A 119 2.49 8.48 17.91
CA ASN A 119 2.14 8.75 19.31
C ASN A 119 3.20 9.59 20.04
N GLY A 120 4.45 9.61 19.60
CA GLY A 120 5.52 10.41 20.19
C GLY A 120 5.55 11.84 19.65
N ILE A 121 6.18 12.00 18.50
CA ILE A 121 6.41 13.31 17.87
C ILE A 121 5.11 13.87 17.29
N GLY A 122 4.30 13.02 16.65
CA GLY A 122 3.04 13.42 16.04
C GLY A 122 2.01 13.89 17.06
N ALA A 123 1.93 13.26 18.23
CA ALA A 123 0.98 13.67 19.27
C ALA A 123 1.33 14.98 19.96
N LYS A 124 2.62 15.34 20.00
CA LYS A 124 3.11 16.58 20.63
C LYS A 124 3.05 17.80 19.70
N GLY A 125 2.97 17.56 18.38
CA GLY A 125 2.88 18.63 17.38
C GLY A 125 1.44 18.89 16.96
N SER A 126 1.15 20.13 16.53
CA SER A 126 -0.09 20.50 15.84
C SER A 126 0.22 21.00 14.44
N PHE A 127 -0.79 20.97 13.57
CA PHE A 127 -0.69 21.61 12.26
C PHE A 127 -0.51 23.12 12.44
N ILE A 128 0.25 23.75 11.56
CA ILE A 128 0.53 25.20 11.65
C ILE A 128 -0.73 25.99 11.33
N SER A 129 -1.46 25.55 10.30
CA SER A 129 -2.68 26.19 9.83
C SER A 129 -3.94 25.77 10.62
N MET A 130 -3.89 24.63 11.33
CA MET A 130 -4.97 24.10 12.15
C MET A 130 -4.45 23.66 13.52
N PRO A 131 -4.21 24.61 14.46
CA PRO A 131 -3.61 24.29 15.77
C PRO A 131 -4.43 23.33 16.65
N TRP A 132 -5.73 23.18 16.38
CA TRP A 132 -6.62 22.24 17.06
C TRP A 132 -6.44 20.80 16.60
N LEU A 133 -5.79 20.57 15.44
CA LEU A 133 -5.56 19.24 14.88
C LEU A 133 -4.11 18.79 15.19
N SER A 134 -3.97 17.64 15.82
CA SER A 134 -2.66 17.07 16.11
C SER A 134 -1.97 16.54 14.84
N LYS A 135 -0.67 16.77 14.71
CA LYS A 135 0.16 16.18 13.65
C LYS A 135 0.19 14.64 13.67
N LYS A 136 -0.35 14.01 14.69
CA LYS A 136 -0.55 12.57 14.75
C LYS A 136 -1.22 12.04 13.48
N TRP A 137 -2.21 12.76 12.94
CA TRP A 137 -2.91 12.36 11.72
C TRP A 137 -2.03 12.36 10.48
N MET A 138 -1.01 13.22 10.42
CA MET A 138 -0.04 13.23 9.32
C MET A 138 0.89 12.01 9.36
N TYR A 139 1.23 11.49 10.54
CA TYR A 139 2.11 10.33 10.70
C TYR A 139 1.37 8.99 10.77
N PHE A 140 0.07 9.02 11.01
CA PHE A 140 -0.77 7.81 11.14
C PHE A 140 -0.82 6.94 9.87
N PRO A 141 -0.66 7.44 8.64
CA PRO A 141 -0.56 6.60 7.45
C PRO A 141 0.55 5.56 7.55
N ILE A 142 1.68 5.86 8.20
CA ILE A 142 2.84 4.97 8.26
C ILE A 142 2.51 3.64 8.98
N PRO A 143 1.98 3.63 10.21
CA PRO A 143 1.59 2.37 10.86
C PRO A 143 0.40 1.69 10.16
N LEU A 144 -0.50 2.47 9.56
CA LEU A 144 -1.60 1.92 8.77
C LEU A 144 -1.09 1.14 7.57
N ALA A 145 -0.06 1.67 6.88
CA ALA A 145 0.64 0.95 5.82
C ALA A 145 1.24 -0.34 6.31
N GLY A 146 2.02 -0.28 7.38
CA GLY A 146 2.64 -1.46 7.95
C GLY A 146 1.62 -2.56 8.23
N PHE A 147 0.46 -2.20 8.78
CA PHE A 147 -0.62 -3.15 9.03
C PHE A 147 -1.21 -3.73 7.74
N ALA A 148 -1.51 -2.88 6.75
CA ALA A 148 -2.06 -3.31 5.48
C ALA A 148 -1.06 -4.17 4.68
N MET A 149 0.22 -3.81 4.70
CA MET A 149 1.29 -4.59 4.07
C MET A 149 1.41 -5.97 4.70
N ILE A 150 1.43 -6.09 6.04
CA ILE A 150 1.47 -7.38 6.74
C ILE A 150 0.27 -8.24 6.31
N PHE A 151 -0.92 -7.63 6.24
CA PHE A 151 -2.15 -8.36 5.88
C PHE A 151 -2.07 -8.99 4.48
N PHE A 152 -1.63 -8.23 3.48
CA PHE A 152 -1.51 -8.73 2.10
C PHE A 152 -0.27 -9.62 1.91
N GLU A 153 0.83 -9.34 2.61
CA GLU A 153 2.04 -10.15 2.53
C GLU A 153 1.86 -11.54 3.14
N LEU A 154 1.05 -11.67 4.19
CA LEU A 154 0.71 -12.97 4.73
C LEU A 154 -0.04 -13.86 3.71
N GLU A 155 -0.96 -13.27 2.94
CA GLU A 155 -1.63 -13.98 1.84
C GLU A 155 -0.61 -14.48 0.82
N ARG A 156 0.29 -13.59 0.38
CA ARG A 156 1.33 -13.87 -0.60
C ARG A 156 2.31 -14.93 -0.12
N LEU A 157 2.85 -14.76 1.08
CA LEU A 157 3.86 -15.67 1.65
C LEU A 157 3.36 -17.11 1.75
N VAL A 158 2.08 -17.30 2.10
CA VAL A 158 1.49 -18.65 2.16
C VAL A 158 1.43 -19.28 0.78
N ILE A 159 1.12 -18.52 -0.24
CA ILE A 159 1.04 -18.98 -1.63
C ILE A 159 2.42 -19.29 -2.17
N ASP A 160 3.40 -18.40 -1.93
CA ASP A 160 4.77 -18.57 -2.40
C ASP A 160 5.45 -19.79 -1.74
N ILE A 161 5.21 -20.05 -0.46
CA ILE A 161 5.69 -21.29 0.20
C ILE A 161 5.11 -22.52 -0.47
N GLU A 162 3.83 -22.54 -0.84
CA GLU A 162 3.20 -23.69 -1.49
C GLU A 162 3.76 -23.93 -2.90
N HIS A 163 4.01 -22.85 -3.65
CA HIS A 163 4.67 -22.90 -4.96
C HIS A 163 6.14 -23.36 -4.87
N ILE A 164 6.86 -22.98 -3.82
CA ILE A 164 8.25 -23.45 -3.58
C ILE A 164 8.27 -24.98 -3.34
N LEU A 165 7.24 -25.50 -2.68
CA LEU A 165 7.08 -26.93 -2.42
C LEU A 165 6.68 -27.73 -3.66
N ASP A 166 6.10 -27.08 -4.66
CA ASP A 166 5.73 -27.75 -5.91
C ASP A 166 6.97 -28.04 -6.76
N LYS A 167 7.13 -29.32 -7.16
CA LYS A 167 8.25 -29.82 -7.97
C LYS A 167 8.23 -29.29 -9.41
N ASN A 168 7.06 -28.85 -9.91
CA ASN A 168 6.83 -28.38 -11.27
C ASN A 168 6.84 -26.83 -11.37
N TYR A 169 7.41 -26.13 -10.42
CA TYR A 169 7.51 -24.68 -10.45
C TYR A 169 8.18 -24.17 -11.73
N LYS A 170 7.45 -23.40 -12.52
CA LYS A 170 7.97 -22.63 -13.65
C LYS A 170 7.98 -21.15 -13.27
N PRO A 171 9.13 -20.49 -13.29
CA PRO A 171 9.24 -19.06 -12.91
C PRO A 171 8.43 -18.11 -13.79
N ASP A 172 8.06 -18.56 -14.98
CA ASP A 172 7.35 -17.76 -16.00
C ASP A 172 5.83 -17.67 -15.75
N ASP A 173 5.29 -18.53 -14.90
CA ASP A 173 3.91 -18.41 -14.43
C ASP A 173 3.87 -17.40 -13.26
N GLY A 174 4.30 -16.17 -13.53
CA GLY A 174 4.21 -15.09 -12.55
C GLY A 174 2.82 -15.10 -11.94
N MET A 175 2.74 -15.31 -10.61
CA MET A 175 1.47 -15.29 -9.89
C MET A 175 0.79 -13.95 -10.08
N HIS A 176 0.03 -13.89 -11.15
CA HIS A 176 -0.86 -12.79 -11.38
C HIS A 176 -2.12 -13.11 -10.59
N PHE A 177 -2.25 -12.53 -9.40
CA PHE A 177 -3.54 -12.55 -8.74
C PHE A 177 -4.51 -11.81 -9.66
N ASP A 178 -5.42 -12.55 -10.28
CA ASP A 178 -6.55 -11.94 -10.96
C ASP A 178 -7.25 -11.02 -9.95
N THR A 179 -7.05 -9.72 -10.11
CA THR A 179 -7.75 -8.75 -9.28
C THR A 179 -9.25 -8.89 -9.52
N PRO A 180 -10.11 -8.48 -8.57
CA PRO A 180 -11.55 -8.55 -8.77
C PRO A 180 -12.01 -7.92 -10.09
N ASP A 181 -11.34 -6.84 -10.51
CA ASP A 181 -11.62 -6.16 -11.78
C ASP A 181 -11.27 -7.03 -13.00
N GLU A 182 -10.24 -7.87 -12.91
CA GLU A 182 -9.82 -8.79 -13.97
C GLU A 182 -10.66 -10.06 -14.00
N LYS A 183 -11.17 -10.51 -12.83
CA LYS A 183 -12.11 -11.62 -12.73
C LYS A 183 -13.48 -11.27 -13.35
N GLU A 184 -13.89 -9.99 -13.29
CA GLU A 184 -15.13 -9.51 -13.89
C GLU A 184 -15.00 -9.26 -15.41
N ALA A 185 -13.77 -9.14 -15.93
CA ALA A 185 -13.49 -8.91 -17.36
C ALA A 185 -13.32 -10.20 -18.20
N LYS A 186 -13.23 -11.37 -17.56
CA LYS A 186 -13.16 -12.70 -18.20
C LYS A 186 -14.52 -13.35 -18.22
#